data_3f85d8774cb4ef567bdd3bd893fae55b
#
_entry.id   3f85d8774cb4ef567bdd3bd893fae55b
#
_cell.length_a   1.000
_cell.length_b   1.000
_cell.length_c   1.000
_cell.angle_alpha   90.00
_cell.angle_beta   90.00
_cell.angle_gamma   90.00
#
_symmetry.space_group_name_H-M   'P 1'
#
loop_
_entity.id
_entity.type
_entity.pdbx_description
1 polymer ?
#
loop_
_entity_poly.entity_id
_entity_poly.type
_entity_poly.pdbx_seq_one_letter_code
_entity_poly.pdbx_strand_id
1 'polypeptide(L)'
;MAIAVFKSLDGESVEDVANRLFQKWRLGSKALDNGVLLVLFVEDRKVRIEVGYGLEAVLTDAASSQIIREALAPRFREQRYAAGLEAAVNAVYERIASPQPLSGKAESRRGLSTREIYLLFFLACVGITFVSLAWNVSQQRGYTAGRRGWRSSGPGGWYGGGYGGGGWGGGGWSGGGGGGFSGGGGSSGGGGASGSW
;
A
#
# COMPACT_ATOMS: atom_id res chain seq x y z
N MET A 1 -21.75 -16.39 7.62
CA MET A 1 -21.01 -16.15 6.39
C MET A 1 -21.69 -16.86 5.21
N ALA A 2 -21.74 -16.23 4.03
CA ALA A 2 -22.24 -16.83 2.79
C ALA A 2 -21.15 -16.78 1.71
N ILE A 3 -21.22 -17.74 0.76
CA ILE A 3 -20.31 -17.80 -0.39
C ILE A 3 -21.18 -17.80 -1.65
N ALA A 4 -20.86 -16.95 -2.61
CA ALA A 4 -21.50 -16.88 -3.91
C ALA A 4 -20.44 -17.06 -5.00
N VAL A 5 -20.72 -17.95 -5.93
CA VAL A 5 -19.82 -18.21 -7.07
C VAL A 5 -20.59 -17.94 -8.35
N PHE A 6 -20.08 -17.04 -9.16
CA PHE A 6 -20.64 -16.65 -10.45
C PHE A 6 -19.65 -16.98 -11.56
N LYS A 7 -20.17 -17.11 -12.75
CA LYS A 7 -19.38 -17.36 -13.94
C LYS A 7 -18.61 -16.12 -14.34
N SER A 8 -19.31 -15.00 -14.54
CA SER A 8 -18.77 -13.71 -14.99
C SER A 8 -19.46 -12.55 -14.31
N LEU A 9 -18.83 -11.39 -14.36
CA LEU A 9 -19.36 -10.08 -13.95
C LEU A 9 -20.23 -9.42 -15.02
N ASP A 10 -20.14 -9.89 -16.25
CA ASP A 10 -20.83 -9.31 -17.41
C ASP A 10 -20.64 -7.79 -17.56
N GLY A 11 -19.46 -7.30 -17.15
CA GLY A 11 -19.10 -5.88 -17.22
C GLY A 11 -19.51 -5.03 -16.02
N GLU A 12 -20.18 -5.63 -15.03
CA GLU A 12 -20.53 -4.92 -13.79
C GLU A 12 -19.30 -4.76 -12.86
N SER A 13 -19.40 -3.84 -11.89
CA SER A 13 -18.41 -3.71 -10.82
C SER A 13 -18.56 -4.85 -9.81
N VAL A 14 -17.44 -5.40 -9.36
CA VAL A 14 -17.44 -6.46 -8.34
C VAL A 14 -18.02 -5.94 -7.02
N GLU A 15 -17.80 -4.67 -6.73
CA GLU A 15 -18.29 -3.98 -5.54
C GLU A 15 -19.81 -3.86 -5.56
N ASP A 16 -20.36 -3.41 -6.68
CA ASP A 16 -21.81 -3.19 -6.82
C ASP A 16 -22.57 -4.52 -6.75
N VAL A 17 -22.06 -5.56 -7.40
CA VAL A 17 -22.67 -6.91 -7.36
C VAL A 17 -22.64 -7.45 -5.93
N ALA A 18 -21.50 -7.36 -5.25
CA ALA A 18 -21.35 -7.86 -3.88
C ALA A 18 -22.28 -7.14 -2.90
N ASN A 19 -22.32 -5.81 -2.97
CA ASN A 19 -23.19 -4.99 -2.10
C ASN A 19 -24.67 -5.31 -2.34
N ARG A 20 -25.07 -5.36 -3.62
CA ARG A 20 -26.45 -5.72 -4.02
C ARG A 20 -26.85 -7.12 -3.53
N LEU A 21 -25.96 -8.10 -3.60
CA LEU A 21 -26.18 -9.45 -3.08
C LEU A 21 -26.27 -9.46 -1.56
N PHE A 22 -25.35 -8.76 -0.88
CA PHE A 22 -25.34 -8.67 0.57
C PHE A 22 -26.66 -8.12 1.10
N GLN A 23 -27.15 -7.05 0.50
CA GLN A 23 -28.44 -6.43 0.86
C GLN A 23 -29.63 -7.33 0.53
N LYS A 24 -29.64 -7.96 -0.66
CA LYS A 24 -30.73 -8.85 -1.09
C LYS A 24 -30.86 -10.09 -0.21
N TRP A 25 -29.73 -10.67 0.18
CA TRP A 25 -29.69 -11.87 1.04
C TRP A 25 -29.83 -11.53 2.53
N ARG A 26 -29.77 -10.24 2.90
CA ARG A 26 -29.87 -9.77 4.27
C ARG A 26 -28.93 -10.52 5.21
N LEU A 27 -27.67 -10.59 4.85
CA LEU A 27 -26.68 -11.36 5.58
C LEU A 27 -26.39 -10.76 6.93
N GLY A 28 -26.35 -11.60 7.95
CA GLY A 28 -26.13 -11.19 9.34
C GLY A 28 -27.42 -10.95 10.13
N SER A 29 -27.26 -10.74 11.42
CA SER A 29 -28.36 -10.37 12.31
C SER A 29 -28.66 -8.88 12.12
N LYS A 30 -29.97 -8.54 12.03
CA LYS A 30 -30.44 -7.16 11.93
C LYS A 30 -29.96 -6.26 13.08
N ALA A 31 -29.74 -6.87 14.25
CA ALA A 31 -29.29 -6.12 15.45
C ALA A 31 -27.78 -5.96 15.53
N LEU A 32 -27.01 -6.82 14.84
CA LEU A 32 -25.56 -6.90 14.99
C LEU A 32 -24.81 -6.59 13.69
N ASP A 33 -25.48 -6.55 12.55
CA ASP A 33 -24.87 -6.35 11.21
C ASP A 33 -23.60 -7.22 10.97
N ASN A 34 -23.63 -8.46 11.50
CA ASN A 34 -22.50 -9.37 11.55
C ASN A 34 -22.42 -10.33 10.35
N GLY A 35 -22.83 -9.86 9.18
CA GLY A 35 -22.77 -10.60 7.94
C GLY A 35 -21.37 -10.58 7.32
N VAL A 36 -21.00 -11.68 6.62
CA VAL A 36 -19.83 -11.72 5.73
C VAL A 36 -20.23 -12.43 4.47
N LEU A 37 -19.94 -11.86 3.32
CA LEU A 37 -20.15 -12.43 2.00
C LEU A 37 -18.84 -12.56 1.24
N LEU A 38 -18.56 -13.75 0.75
CA LEU A 38 -17.44 -14.00 -0.17
C LEU A 38 -18.03 -14.23 -1.57
N VAL A 39 -17.73 -13.37 -2.51
CA VAL A 39 -18.18 -13.48 -3.90
C VAL A 39 -17.00 -13.76 -4.82
N LEU A 40 -17.19 -14.72 -5.75
CA LEU A 40 -16.19 -15.11 -6.73
C LEU A 40 -16.77 -15.02 -8.14
N PHE A 41 -15.96 -14.52 -9.07
CA PHE A 41 -16.23 -14.47 -10.50
C PHE A 41 -15.12 -15.24 -11.22
N VAL A 42 -15.44 -16.45 -11.66
CA VAL A 42 -14.44 -17.43 -12.09
C VAL A 42 -13.73 -17.01 -13.38
N GLU A 43 -14.49 -16.55 -14.38
CA GLU A 43 -13.93 -16.12 -15.67
C GLU A 43 -13.14 -14.83 -15.56
N ASP A 44 -13.60 -13.88 -14.73
CA ASP A 44 -12.93 -12.61 -14.50
C ASP A 44 -11.78 -12.72 -13.51
N ARG A 45 -11.62 -13.85 -12.84
CA ARG A 45 -10.64 -14.09 -11.77
C ARG A 45 -10.69 -13.03 -10.68
N LYS A 46 -11.89 -12.61 -10.33
CA LYS A 46 -12.12 -11.60 -9.31
C LYS A 46 -12.81 -12.20 -8.09
N VAL A 47 -12.45 -11.69 -6.95
CA VAL A 47 -13.01 -12.06 -5.66
C VAL A 47 -13.25 -10.82 -4.82
N ARG A 48 -14.32 -10.85 -4.02
CA ARG A 48 -14.57 -9.81 -3.02
C ARG A 48 -15.06 -10.44 -1.73
N ILE A 49 -14.55 -9.92 -0.63
CA ILE A 49 -15.10 -10.13 0.71
C ILE A 49 -15.85 -8.87 1.07
N GLU A 50 -17.16 -8.98 1.29
CA GLU A 50 -18.01 -7.91 1.78
C GLU A 50 -18.33 -8.16 3.24
N VAL A 51 -18.20 -7.14 4.08
CA VAL A 51 -18.28 -7.23 5.53
C VAL A 51 -19.37 -6.30 6.04
N GLY A 52 -20.24 -6.82 6.93
CA GLY A 52 -21.25 -6.02 7.60
C GLY A 52 -20.64 -5.12 8.69
N TYR A 53 -21.28 -3.99 8.96
CA TYR A 53 -20.79 -2.95 9.88
C TYR A 53 -20.37 -3.48 11.25
N GLY A 54 -21.09 -4.45 11.80
CA GLY A 54 -20.79 -5.02 13.11
C GLY A 54 -19.48 -5.81 13.18
N LEU A 55 -18.90 -6.15 12.03
CA LEU A 55 -17.62 -6.87 11.96
C LEU A 55 -16.46 -6.03 11.40
N GLU A 56 -16.69 -4.82 10.94
CA GLU A 56 -15.65 -3.96 10.35
C GLU A 56 -14.48 -3.67 11.31
N ALA A 57 -14.78 -3.55 12.61
CA ALA A 57 -13.75 -3.34 13.62
C ALA A 57 -12.78 -4.54 13.76
N VAL A 58 -13.25 -5.75 13.43
CA VAL A 58 -12.50 -7.00 13.57
C VAL A 58 -11.96 -7.48 12.22
N LEU A 59 -12.83 -7.47 11.22
CA LEU A 59 -12.53 -7.85 9.84
C LEU A 59 -12.45 -6.59 8.97
N THR A 60 -11.39 -5.82 9.17
CA THR A 60 -11.14 -4.59 8.41
C THR A 60 -10.84 -4.86 6.93
N ASP A 61 -10.87 -3.83 6.09
CA ASP A 61 -10.50 -3.94 4.67
C ASP A 61 -9.08 -4.49 4.49
N ALA A 62 -8.16 -4.07 5.36
CA ALA A 62 -6.79 -4.57 5.35
C ALA A 62 -6.72 -6.07 5.68
N ALA A 63 -7.49 -6.53 6.67
CA ALA A 63 -7.58 -7.95 7.03
C ALA A 63 -8.23 -8.77 5.92
N SER A 64 -9.31 -8.29 5.33
CA SER A 64 -9.99 -8.91 4.18
C SER A 64 -9.05 -9.02 2.98
N SER A 65 -8.32 -7.96 2.67
CA SER A 65 -7.30 -7.94 1.62
C SER A 65 -6.16 -8.92 1.88
N GLN A 66 -5.71 -9.05 3.13
CA GLN A 66 -4.70 -10.03 3.53
C GLN A 66 -5.19 -11.46 3.34
N ILE A 67 -6.42 -11.79 3.76
CA ILE A 67 -7.03 -13.11 3.56
C ILE A 67 -7.09 -13.47 2.09
N ILE A 68 -7.51 -12.53 1.24
CA ILE A 68 -7.54 -12.77 -0.22
C ILE A 68 -6.13 -13.09 -0.75
N ARG A 69 -5.11 -12.30 -0.39
CA ARG A 69 -3.75 -12.46 -0.91
C ARG A 69 -3.03 -13.69 -0.39
N GLU A 70 -3.22 -14.04 0.87
CA GLU A 70 -2.43 -15.08 1.53
C GLU A 70 -3.15 -16.44 1.59
N ALA A 71 -4.46 -16.44 1.80
CA ALA A 71 -5.21 -17.68 1.94
C ALA A 71 -5.83 -18.13 0.61
N LEU A 72 -6.40 -17.21 -0.17
CA LEU A 72 -7.22 -17.55 -1.33
C LEU A 72 -6.43 -17.55 -2.64
N ALA A 73 -5.80 -16.42 -3.00
CA ALA A 73 -5.19 -16.21 -4.32
C ALA A 73 -4.09 -17.23 -4.67
N PRO A 74 -3.17 -17.66 -3.78
CA PRO A 74 -2.16 -18.65 -4.13
C PRO A 74 -2.77 -19.99 -4.55
N ARG A 75 -3.78 -20.47 -3.79
CA ARG A 75 -4.46 -21.73 -4.06
C ARG A 75 -5.29 -21.70 -5.34
N PHE A 76 -5.88 -20.54 -5.64
CA PHE A 76 -6.67 -20.36 -6.87
C PHE A 76 -5.78 -20.31 -8.12
N ARG A 77 -4.57 -19.77 -8.04
CA ARG A 77 -3.57 -19.85 -9.11
C ARG A 77 -3.16 -21.28 -9.41
N GLU A 78 -3.16 -22.14 -8.40
CA GLU A 78 -2.91 -23.58 -8.50
C GLU A 78 -4.18 -24.38 -8.89
N GLN A 79 -5.29 -23.71 -9.21
CA GLN A 79 -6.60 -24.30 -9.51
C GLN A 79 -7.21 -25.13 -8.36
N ARG A 80 -6.72 -24.94 -7.15
CA ARG A 80 -7.19 -25.59 -5.93
C ARG A 80 -8.30 -24.77 -5.27
N TYR A 81 -9.42 -24.59 -5.98
CA TYR A 81 -10.48 -23.69 -5.57
C TYR A 81 -11.12 -24.04 -4.23
N ALA A 82 -11.42 -25.33 -4.00
CA ALA A 82 -12.02 -25.78 -2.74
C ALA A 82 -11.10 -25.48 -1.55
N ALA A 83 -9.80 -25.82 -1.65
CA ALA A 83 -8.83 -25.56 -0.60
C ALA A 83 -8.62 -24.06 -0.36
N GLY A 84 -8.72 -23.22 -1.39
CA GLY A 84 -8.65 -21.76 -1.26
C GLY A 84 -9.86 -21.19 -0.53
N LEU A 85 -11.06 -21.66 -0.85
CA LEU A 85 -12.28 -21.26 -0.15
C LEU A 85 -12.27 -21.67 1.32
N GLU A 86 -11.91 -22.93 1.61
CA GLU A 86 -11.81 -23.44 2.97
C GLU A 86 -10.80 -22.61 3.79
N ALA A 87 -9.63 -22.33 3.23
CA ALA A 87 -8.62 -21.52 3.91
C ALA A 87 -9.10 -20.09 4.17
N ALA A 88 -9.82 -19.48 3.23
CA ALA A 88 -10.38 -18.14 3.41
C ALA A 88 -11.46 -18.13 4.48
N VAL A 89 -12.36 -19.12 4.48
CA VAL A 89 -13.41 -19.27 5.50
C VAL A 89 -12.78 -19.42 6.89
N ASN A 90 -11.81 -20.32 7.04
CA ASN A 90 -11.12 -20.53 8.32
C ASN A 90 -10.44 -19.25 8.80
N ALA A 91 -9.75 -18.52 7.91
CA ALA A 91 -9.09 -17.27 8.25
C ALA A 91 -10.09 -16.17 8.69
N VAL A 92 -11.27 -16.10 8.05
CA VAL A 92 -12.35 -15.18 8.47
C VAL A 92 -12.84 -15.55 9.87
N TYR A 93 -13.12 -16.82 10.12
CA TYR A 93 -13.60 -17.27 11.44
C TYR A 93 -12.54 -17.08 12.54
N GLU A 94 -11.29 -17.39 12.27
CA GLU A 94 -10.18 -17.11 13.21
C GLU A 94 -10.12 -15.63 13.57
N ARG A 95 -10.26 -14.76 12.57
CA ARG A 95 -10.22 -13.31 12.77
C ARG A 95 -11.38 -12.84 13.65
N ILE A 96 -12.57 -13.37 13.42
CA ILE A 96 -13.78 -13.03 14.21
C ILE A 96 -13.68 -13.59 15.63
N ALA A 97 -13.17 -14.80 15.81
CA ALA A 97 -13.04 -15.45 17.12
C ALA A 97 -11.92 -14.86 17.97
N SER A 98 -10.86 -14.38 17.35
CA SER A 98 -9.70 -13.79 18.02
C SER A 98 -9.43 -12.41 17.43
N PRO A 99 -10.11 -11.35 17.89
CA PRO A 99 -9.86 -9.99 17.43
C PRO A 99 -8.46 -9.56 17.86
N GLN A 100 -7.45 -10.01 17.14
CA GLN A 100 -6.12 -9.46 17.31
C GLN A 100 -6.08 -8.11 16.60
N PRO A 101 -5.60 -7.05 17.28
CA PRO A 101 -5.20 -5.86 16.54
C PRO A 101 -4.30 -6.37 15.43
N LEU A 102 -4.40 -5.76 14.24
CA LEU A 102 -3.49 -6.01 13.14
C LEU A 102 -2.05 -5.81 13.68
N SER A 103 -1.53 -6.83 14.35
CA SER A 103 -0.12 -7.09 14.39
C SER A 103 0.20 -7.46 12.94
N GLY A 104 0.11 -6.42 12.10
CA GLY A 104 0.79 -6.47 10.85
C GLY A 104 2.19 -6.86 11.23
N LYS A 105 2.54 -8.09 10.92
CA LYS A 105 3.82 -8.33 10.36
C LYS A 105 3.77 -7.48 9.08
N ALA A 106 3.87 -6.15 9.29
CA ALA A 106 4.44 -5.31 8.31
C ALA A 106 5.64 -6.15 7.90
N GLU A 107 5.60 -6.74 6.71
CA GLU A 107 6.84 -7.03 6.04
C GLU A 107 7.59 -5.72 6.21
N SER A 108 8.40 -5.72 7.23
CA SER A 108 9.43 -4.76 7.40
C SER A 108 10.15 -4.86 6.06
N ARG A 109 9.74 -4.03 5.08
CA ARG A 109 10.74 -3.49 4.18
C ARG A 109 11.79 -3.11 5.17
N ARG A 110 12.90 -3.84 5.17
CA ARG A 110 14.07 -3.53 5.99
C ARG A 110 14.43 -2.11 5.61
N GLY A 111 13.66 -1.17 6.12
CA GLY A 111 14.07 0.21 6.21
C GLY A 111 15.33 0.12 7.07
N LEU A 112 16.43 0.54 6.50
CA LEU A 112 17.68 0.69 7.19
C LEU A 112 17.36 1.22 8.58
N SER A 113 17.77 0.53 9.62
CA SER A 113 17.54 1.00 10.97
C SER A 113 18.15 2.39 11.07
N THR A 114 17.62 3.25 11.93
CA THR A 114 18.15 4.60 12.14
C THR A 114 19.68 4.56 12.37
N ARG A 115 20.16 3.50 12.98
CA ARG A 115 21.59 3.22 13.19
C ARG A 115 22.36 2.98 11.89
N GLU A 116 21.79 2.22 10.96
CA GLU A 116 22.39 1.94 9.64
C GLU A 116 22.39 3.18 8.75
N ILE A 117 21.34 4.02 8.84
CA ILE A 117 21.29 5.30 8.14
C ILE A 117 22.40 6.23 8.65
N TYR A 118 22.60 6.35 9.96
CA TYR A 118 23.71 7.13 10.52
C TYR A 118 25.07 6.57 10.14
N LEU A 119 25.26 5.25 10.12
CA LEU A 119 26.50 4.63 9.67
C LEU A 119 26.81 4.91 8.19
N LEU A 120 25.81 4.82 7.32
CA LEU A 120 25.96 5.14 5.90
C LEU A 120 26.26 6.62 5.69
N PHE A 121 25.59 7.49 6.43
CA PHE A 121 25.85 8.92 6.39
C PHE A 121 27.26 9.27 6.89
N PHE A 122 27.71 8.64 7.99
CA PHE A 122 29.05 8.80 8.51
C PHE A 122 30.12 8.32 7.51
N LEU A 123 29.94 7.14 6.90
CA LEU A 123 30.83 6.61 5.86
C LEU A 123 30.88 7.53 4.63
N ALA A 124 29.73 8.09 4.22
CA ALA A 124 29.67 9.04 3.12
C ALA A 124 30.46 10.33 3.45
N CYS A 125 30.30 10.88 4.64
CA CYS A 125 31.04 12.05 5.10
C CYS A 125 32.56 11.80 5.16
N VAL A 126 32.96 10.63 5.70
CA VAL A 126 34.38 10.22 5.72
C VAL A 126 34.93 10.06 4.30
N GLY A 127 34.15 9.46 3.40
CA GLY A 127 34.52 9.31 1.98
C GLY A 127 34.74 10.66 1.28
N ILE A 128 33.81 11.61 1.49
CA ILE A 128 33.91 12.96 0.92
C ILE A 128 35.14 13.70 1.46
N THR A 129 35.40 13.60 2.77
CA THR A 129 36.60 14.23 3.37
C THR A 129 37.89 13.62 2.82
N PHE A 130 37.92 12.30 2.62
CA PHE A 130 39.10 11.60 2.06
C PHE A 130 39.34 12.01 0.60
N VAL A 131 38.28 12.09 -0.22
CA VAL A 131 38.35 12.54 -1.60
C VAL A 131 38.82 13.99 -1.69
N SER A 132 38.29 14.88 -0.87
CA SER A 132 38.70 16.30 -0.84
C SER A 132 40.14 16.47 -0.38
N LEU A 133 40.61 15.66 0.58
CA LEU A 133 42.01 15.66 1.02
C LEU A 133 42.93 15.13 -0.08
N ALA A 134 42.58 14.04 -0.74
CA ALA A 134 43.33 13.50 -1.87
C ALA A 134 43.44 14.48 -3.04
N TRP A 135 42.33 15.19 -3.33
CA TRP A 135 42.32 16.24 -4.36
C TRP A 135 43.22 17.42 -3.96
N ASN A 136 43.20 17.85 -2.70
CA ASN A 136 44.06 18.92 -2.20
C ASN A 136 45.56 18.53 -2.28
N VAL A 137 45.89 17.28 -1.93
CA VAL A 137 47.27 16.78 -2.02
C VAL A 137 47.73 16.63 -3.49
N SER A 138 46.83 16.29 -4.41
CA SER A 138 47.19 16.20 -5.85
C SER A 138 47.43 17.54 -6.52
N GLN A 139 46.80 18.61 -6.01
CA GLN A 139 47.04 19.98 -6.47
C GLN A 139 48.37 20.55 -6.00
N GLN A 140 48.97 20.02 -4.93
CA GLN A 140 50.26 20.48 -4.44
C GLN A 140 51.48 19.93 -5.19
N ARG A 141 51.30 19.01 -6.12
CA ARG A 141 52.40 18.41 -6.93
C ARG A 141 52.73 19.17 -8.23
N GLY A 142 52.45 20.47 -8.27
CA GLY A 142 52.65 21.31 -9.46
C GLY A 142 53.56 22.51 -9.32
N TYR A 143 54.43 22.58 -8.30
CA TYR A 143 55.42 23.64 -8.22
C TYR A 143 56.81 23.13 -8.62
N THR A 144 57.04 22.99 -9.93
CA THR A 144 58.40 23.01 -10.43
C THR A 144 58.83 24.47 -10.52
N ALA A 145 59.82 24.80 -9.74
CA ALA A 145 60.45 26.11 -9.77
C ALA A 145 61.15 26.34 -11.13
N GLY A 146 60.44 26.95 -12.06
CA GLY A 146 60.98 27.51 -13.28
C GLY A 146 61.36 28.97 -13.08
N ARG A 147 62.64 29.26 -13.14
CA ARG A 147 63.27 30.57 -13.11
C ARG A 147 62.81 31.38 -14.31
N ARG A 148 61.75 32.25 -14.21
CA ARG A 148 61.47 33.46 -14.99
C ARG A 148 60.04 33.93 -14.84
N GLY A 149 59.87 35.12 -14.29
CA GLY A 149 58.80 36.04 -14.70
C GLY A 149 57.45 35.88 -14.01
N TRP A 150 57.20 36.73 -13.05
CA TRP A 150 55.86 37.03 -12.50
C TRP A 150 55.00 37.70 -13.57
N ARG A 151 53.89 37.10 -13.93
CA ARG A 151 52.77 37.79 -14.56
C ARG A 151 51.50 37.45 -13.84
N SER A 152 50.95 38.46 -13.17
CA SER A 152 49.66 38.40 -12.57
C SER A 152 48.58 38.61 -13.65
N SER A 153 47.66 37.70 -13.76
CA SER A 153 46.40 37.91 -14.48
C SER A 153 45.30 37.63 -13.52
N GLY A 154 44.58 38.71 -13.12
CA GLY A 154 43.45 38.62 -12.21
C GLY A 154 42.25 37.93 -12.86
N PRO A 155 41.43 37.28 -12.07
CA PRO A 155 40.18 36.74 -12.55
C PRO A 155 39.03 37.74 -12.31
N GLY A 156 38.35 38.05 -13.42
CA GLY A 156 37.10 38.78 -13.37
C GLY A 156 35.99 37.92 -12.78
N GLY A 157 35.25 38.54 -11.88
CA GLY A 157 34.10 37.94 -11.27
C GLY A 157 32.90 37.87 -12.21
N TRP A 158 32.07 36.89 -11.96
CA TRP A 158 30.70 36.86 -12.48
C TRP A 158 29.75 36.53 -11.34
N TYR A 159 29.04 37.55 -10.89
CA TYR A 159 27.83 37.45 -10.12
C TYR A 159 26.67 37.37 -11.15
N GLY A 160 25.85 36.35 -11.04
CA GLY A 160 24.62 36.25 -11.81
C GLY A 160 23.56 35.57 -10.95
N GLY A 161 22.67 36.39 -10.40
CA GLY A 161 21.51 36.00 -9.65
C GLY A 161 20.40 35.47 -10.56
N GLY A 162 19.58 34.59 -10.03
CA GLY A 162 18.38 34.09 -10.68
C GLY A 162 17.47 33.43 -9.67
N TYR A 163 16.61 34.23 -9.04
CA TYR A 163 15.47 33.73 -8.28
C TYR A 163 14.36 33.36 -9.25
N GLY A 164 13.98 32.08 -9.29
CA GLY A 164 12.80 31.59 -10.00
C GLY A 164 11.89 30.88 -9.03
N GLY A 165 10.83 31.55 -8.58
CA GLY A 165 9.75 30.98 -7.79
C GLY A 165 8.86 30.11 -8.67
N GLY A 166 8.54 28.89 -8.22
CA GLY A 166 7.55 28.01 -8.82
C GLY A 166 6.58 27.56 -7.75
N GLY A 167 5.34 28.09 -7.81
CA GLY A 167 4.27 27.79 -6.89
C GLY A 167 3.75 26.36 -7.05
N TRP A 168 3.51 25.71 -5.93
CA TRP A 168 2.82 24.41 -5.87
C TRP A 168 1.33 24.67 -5.67
N GLY A 169 0.55 24.42 -6.72
CA GLY A 169 -0.89 24.42 -6.67
C GLY A 169 -1.41 23.17 -5.94
N GLY A 170 -2.11 23.38 -4.83
CA GLY A 170 -2.84 22.36 -4.14
C GLY A 170 -4.07 21.93 -4.92
N GLY A 171 -4.14 20.67 -5.33
CA GLY A 171 -5.36 20.03 -5.86
C GLY A 171 -6.14 19.42 -4.70
N GLY A 172 -7.25 20.07 -4.30
CA GLY A 172 -8.20 19.53 -3.35
C GLY A 172 -9.00 18.39 -3.98
N TRP A 173 -9.02 17.24 -3.33
CA TRP A 173 -9.93 16.15 -3.65
C TRP A 173 -11.17 16.29 -2.78
N SER A 174 -12.25 16.72 -3.35
CA SER A 174 -13.56 16.71 -2.73
C SER A 174 -14.11 15.28 -2.78
N GLY A 175 -14.25 14.67 -1.63
CA GLY A 175 -14.92 13.39 -1.45
C GLY A 175 -16.41 13.55 -1.71
N GLY A 176 -16.92 12.87 -2.74
CA GLY A 176 -18.35 12.76 -3.01
C GLY A 176 -18.98 11.84 -1.96
N GLY A 177 -19.91 12.38 -1.18
CA GLY A 177 -20.73 11.61 -0.25
C GLY A 177 -21.69 10.69 -1.01
N GLY A 178 -21.50 9.38 -0.87
CA GLY A 178 -22.44 8.35 -1.27
C GLY A 178 -23.58 8.25 -0.26
N GLY A 179 -24.81 8.56 -0.67
CA GLY A 179 -26.01 8.45 0.15
C GLY A 179 -26.25 7.01 0.62
N GLY A 180 -26.37 6.84 1.93
CA GLY A 180 -26.73 5.57 2.55
C GLY A 180 -28.15 5.16 2.24
N PHE A 181 -28.36 3.95 1.75
CA PHE A 181 -29.65 3.29 1.59
C PHE A 181 -30.03 2.60 2.91
N SER A 182 -31.07 3.08 3.57
CA SER A 182 -31.62 2.48 4.78
C SER A 182 -32.68 1.44 4.40
N GLY A 183 -32.27 0.20 4.28
CA GLY A 183 -33.17 -0.93 4.17
C GLY A 183 -32.99 -1.87 5.37
N GLY A 184 -34.10 -2.25 6.03
CA GLY A 184 -34.14 -2.97 7.32
C GLY A 184 -33.61 -4.41 7.34
N GLY A 185 -32.37 -4.61 7.04
CA GLY A 185 -31.57 -5.81 7.17
C GLY A 185 -30.13 -5.39 7.33
N GLY A 186 -29.23 -6.26 7.78
CA GLY A 186 -27.84 -5.92 7.98
C GLY A 186 -27.30 -5.08 6.84
N SER A 187 -26.78 -3.89 7.16
CA SER A 187 -26.23 -3.00 6.15
C SER A 187 -24.71 -3.15 6.12
N SER A 188 -24.17 -3.21 4.92
CA SER A 188 -22.76 -3.06 4.64
C SER A 188 -22.55 -1.69 4.03
N GLY A 189 -21.59 -0.94 4.54
CA GLY A 189 -21.18 0.34 3.99
C GLY A 189 -20.16 0.25 2.88
N GLY A 190 -19.98 -0.96 2.30
CA GLY A 190 -18.92 -1.24 1.34
C GLY A 190 -17.62 -1.66 2.00
N GLY A 191 -17.63 -1.96 3.30
CA GLY A 191 -16.50 -2.54 4.02
C GLY A 191 -16.12 -3.88 3.43
N GLY A 192 -14.81 -4.14 3.36
CA GLY A 192 -14.28 -5.38 2.79
C GLY A 192 -13.16 -5.13 1.79
N ALA A 193 -12.82 -6.12 1.01
CA ALA A 193 -11.76 -6.00 0.02
C ALA A 193 -12.04 -6.78 -1.25
N SER A 194 -11.55 -6.25 -2.37
CA SER A 194 -11.53 -6.92 -3.66
C SER A 194 -10.12 -7.39 -4.01
N GLY A 195 -10.02 -8.45 -4.80
CA GLY A 195 -8.76 -8.96 -5.31
C GLY A 195 -8.93 -9.79 -6.58
N SER A 196 -7.80 -10.22 -7.11
CA SER A 196 -7.73 -11.12 -8.28
C SER A 196 -6.68 -12.20 -8.08
N TRP A 197 -6.77 -13.29 -8.85
CA TRP A 197 -5.82 -14.41 -8.79
C TRP A 197 -5.32 -14.84 -10.18
#